data_c28bb97d2dbbb1c9303b838009a17fc3
#
_entry.id   c28bb97d2dbbb1c9303b838009a17fc3
#
_cell.length_a   1.000
_cell.length_b   1.000
_cell.length_c   1.000
_cell.angle_alpha   90.00
_cell.angle_beta   90.00
_cell.angle_gamma   90.00
#
_symmetry.space_group_name_H-M   'P 1'
#
loop_
_entity.id
_entity.type
_entity.pdbx_description
1 polymer ?
#
loop_
_entity_poly.entity_id
_entity_poly.type
_entity_poly.pdbx_seq_one_letter_code
_entity_poly.pdbx_strand_id
1 'polypeptide(L)'
;EFAYFQPGPTANPHNLEHTPGGSSSGSAAAVADCMVPFAFGTQTGGSVIRPAAFCGVVGYKAGYGAMPLYGVKALGHDLDSLGWFCRELADVHLMRAALVGAPTEVDVVKPKIGLCRTHEWEQADADSQAAVLAAAKSLEAAGAEVVDLDLPALFGTLVEHQKVVMAQNAARDLAFEYNQHRDTMSKHIIALIEQGQKVDFSTYQAAITAAVKGRRHLHRTFGEVDVLLCPSAPGEAPKGLEAGTGDPVFNRMWTLLGSPCVNLPGHTGANGLPVGVQAVGALGQDAKLLAHCAWMERRIG
;
A
#
# COMPACT_ATOMS: atom_id res chain seq x y z
N GLU A 1 2.73 -13.60 2.09
CA GLU A 1 2.01 -14.75 2.24
C GLU A 1 2.58 -15.66 3.30
N PHE A 2 3.53 -15.11 4.06
CA PHE A 2 4.11 -15.81 5.19
C PHE A 2 3.10 -16.06 6.31
N ALA A 3 2.17 -15.14 6.56
CA ALA A 3 1.16 -15.25 7.60
C ALA A 3 0.04 -16.27 7.30
N TYR A 4 0.02 -16.81 6.09
CA TYR A 4 -0.98 -17.76 5.63
C TYR A 4 -0.70 -19.20 6.10
N PHE A 5 0.53 -19.51 6.45
CA PHE A 5 0.97 -20.89 6.69
C PHE A 5 0.98 -21.32 8.16
N GLN A 6 1.45 -20.45 9.06
CA GLN A 6 1.54 -20.76 10.50
C GLN A 6 1.55 -19.48 11.31
N PRO A 7 0.80 -19.41 12.43
CA PRO A 7 0.11 -20.48 13.13
C PRO A 7 -1.24 -20.91 12.52
N GLY A 8 -1.72 -20.27 11.48
CA GLY A 8 -2.97 -20.60 10.80
C GLY A 8 -3.56 -19.41 10.03
N PRO A 9 -4.66 -19.59 9.30
CA PRO A 9 -5.28 -18.52 8.53
C PRO A 9 -5.85 -17.43 9.43
N THR A 10 -5.41 -16.19 9.21
CA THR A 10 -6.03 -15.02 9.81
C THR A 10 -7.29 -14.68 9.05
N ALA A 11 -8.42 -14.50 9.75
CA ALA A 11 -9.69 -14.10 9.17
C ALA A 11 -9.90 -12.57 9.25
N ASN A 12 -10.76 -12.04 8.39
CA ASN A 12 -11.14 -10.63 8.42
C ASN A 12 -12.13 -10.39 9.59
N PRO A 13 -11.87 -9.44 10.51
CA PRO A 13 -12.76 -9.20 11.66
C PRO A 13 -14.19 -8.78 11.26
N HIS A 14 -14.39 -8.16 10.10
CA HIS A 14 -15.71 -7.77 9.62
C HIS A 14 -16.54 -8.95 9.11
N ASN A 15 -15.87 -10.00 8.58
CA ASN A 15 -16.51 -11.24 8.18
C ASN A 15 -15.46 -12.37 8.13
N LEU A 16 -15.58 -13.34 9.04
CA LEU A 16 -14.61 -14.42 9.22
C LEU A 16 -14.48 -15.38 8.02
N GLU A 17 -15.39 -15.30 7.05
CA GLU A 17 -15.29 -16.05 5.80
C GLU A 17 -14.39 -15.37 4.75
N HIS A 18 -13.93 -14.15 5.02
CA HIS A 18 -13.13 -13.32 4.09
C HIS A 18 -11.69 -13.18 4.55
N THR A 19 -10.78 -13.01 3.58
CA THR A 19 -9.38 -12.71 3.86
C THR A 19 -9.24 -11.30 4.48
N PRO A 20 -8.34 -11.09 5.45
CA PRO A 20 -7.99 -9.73 5.90
C PRO A 20 -7.04 -9.02 4.94
N GLY A 21 -6.68 -9.66 3.83
CA GLY A 21 -5.57 -9.23 2.99
C GLY A 21 -4.21 -9.65 3.56
N GLY A 22 -3.15 -9.08 3.03
CA GLY A 22 -1.80 -9.38 3.50
C GLY A 22 -0.69 -8.74 2.61
N SER A 23 0.56 -9.08 2.90
CA SER A 23 1.06 -10.11 3.85
C SER A 23 1.01 -9.70 5.33
N SER A 24 0.80 -8.43 5.69
CA SER A 24 0.64 -7.98 7.08
C SER A 24 -0.79 -8.28 7.62
N SER A 25 -1.28 -9.51 7.41
CA SER A 25 -2.65 -9.97 7.69
C SER A 25 -3.03 -9.81 9.17
N GLY A 26 -2.23 -10.41 10.05
CA GLY A 26 -2.46 -10.40 11.50
C GLY A 26 -2.40 -9.00 12.10
N SER A 27 -1.52 -8.15 11.58
CA SER A 27 -1.37 -6.76 12.03
C SER A 27 -2.62 -5.93 11.74
N ALA A 28 -3.13 -6.00 10.50
CA ALA A 28 -4.34 -5.27 10.13
C ALA A 28 -5.57 -5.80 10.88
N ALA A 29 -5.73 -7.12 10.96
CA ALA A 29 -6.83 -7.75 11.67
C ALA A 29 -6.82 -7.43 13.18
N ALA A 30 -5.66 -7.47 13.84
CA ALA A 30 -5.55 -7.18 15.26
C ALA A 30 -5.91 -5.73 15.61
N VAL A 31 -5.56 -4.77 14.74
CA VAL A 31 -5.95 -3.37 14.91
C VAL A 31 -7.44 -3.18 14.66
N ALA A 32 -7.99 -3.80 13.62
CA ALA A 32 -9.42 -3.74 13.30
C ALA A 32 -10.30 -4.36 14.38
N ASP A 33 -9.85 -5.47 14.99
CA ASP A 33 -10.53 -6.17 16.09
C ASP A 33 -10.23 -5.56 17.48
N CYS A 34 -9.61 -4.39 17.53
CA CYS A 34 -9.26 -3.68 18.76
C CYS A 34 -8.35 -4.46 19.73
N MET A 35 -7.65 -5.49 19.29
CA MET A 35 -6.71 -6.25 20.14
C MET A 35 -5.48 -5.40 20.54
N VAL A 36 -5.06 -4.52 19.63
CA VAL A 36 -3.95 -3.60 19.84
C VAL A 36 -4.27 -2.21 19.26
N PRO A 37 -3.69 -1.11 19.80
CA PRO A 37 -3.93 0.23 19.28
C PRO A 37 -3.22 0.46 17.93
N PHE A 38 -2.07 -0.17 17.69
CA PHE A 38 -1.33 -0.13 16.44
C PHE A 38 -0.58 -1.45 16.22
N ALA A 39 -0.18 -1.72 14.98
CA ALA A 39 0.68 -2.84 14.65
C ALA A 39 1.58 -2.50 13.45
N PHE A 40 2.83 -2.96 13.46
CA PHE A 40 3.73 -2.79 12.33
C PHE A 40 3.40 -3.71 11.17
N GLY A 41 3.76 -3.27 9.96
CA GLY A 41 3.77 -4.06 8.75
C GLY A 41 4.87 -3.61 7.81
N THR A 42 5.09 -4.37 6.75
CA THR A 42 6.01 -3.99 5.66
C THR A 42 5.30 -4.12 4.32
N GLN A 43 5.74 -3.36 3.35
CA GLN A 43 5.20 -3.44 2.01
C GLN A 43 6.29 -3.55 0.96
N THR A 44 6.25 -4.65 0.21
CA THR A 44 7.05 -4.91 -1.00
C THR A 44 6.20 -4.78 -2.27
N GLY A 45 4.89 -5.02 -2.15
CA GLY A 45 3.90 -4.86 -3.22
C GLY A 45 2.72 -4.01 -2.77
N GLY A 46 1.82 -4.59 -1.95
CA GLY A 46 0.64 -3.94 -1.39
C GLY A 46 0.36 -4.31 0.07
N SER A 47 1.38 -4.82 0.78
CA SER A 47 1.21 -5.56 2.04
C SER A 47 0.89 -4.72 3.28
N VAL A 48 0.73 -3.41 3.16
CA VAL A 48 0.19 -2.50 4.18
C VAL A 48 -1.14 -1.91 3.70
N ILE A 49 -1.17 -1.31 2.53
CA ILE A 49 -2.34 -0.57 2.03
C ILE A 49 -3.52 -1.51 1.78
N ARG A 50 -3.29 -2.65 1.12
CA ARG A 50 -4.34 -3.62 0.82
C ARG A 50 -5.01 -4.22 2.06
N PRO A 51 -4.27 -4.79 3.05
CA PRO A 51 -4.92 -5.30 4.26
C PRO A 51 -5.57 -4.18 5.09
N ALA A 52 -5.04 -2.95 5.07
CA ALA A 52 -5.71 -1.82 5.70
C ALA A 52 -7.06 -1.52 5.06
N ALA A 53 -7.15 -1.56 3.73
CA ALA A 53 -8.41 -1.36 3.01
C ALA A 53 -9.44 -2.45 3.34
N PHE A 54 -9.02 -3.72 3.32
CA PHE A 54 -9.91 -4.85 3.60
C PHE A 54 -10.35 -4.95 5.06
N CYS A 55 -9.54 -4.47 5.99
CA CYS A 55 -9.86 -4.46 7.42
C CYS A 55 -10.46 -3.12 7.90
N GLY A 56 -10.66 -2.14 7.02
CA GLY A 56 -11.29 -0.88 7.39
C GLY A 56 -10.50 -0.02 8.38
N VAL A 57 -9.18 -0.08 8.33
CA VAL A 57 -8.29 0.68 9.23
C VAL A 57 -7.38 1.63 8.46
N VAL A 58 -6.84 2.64 9.14
CA VAL A 58 -5.78 3.46 8.56
C VAL A 58 -4.52 2.62 8.41
N GLY A 59 -3.99 2.57 7.20
CA GLY A 59 -2.70 1.95 6.91
C GLY A 59 -1.76 2.99 6.33
N TYR A 60 -0.63 3.19 6.97
CA TYR A 60 0.42 4.08 6.46
C TYR A 60 1.62 3.25 6.01
N LYS A 61 1.99 3.40 4.76
CA LYS A 61 3.24 2.91 4.18
C LYS A 61 4.19 4.10 4.07
N ALA A 62 5.27 4.10 4.83
CA ALA A 62 6.30 5.14 4.73
C ALA A 62 6.91 5.19 3.32
N GLY A 63 7.38 6.34 2.92
CA GLY A 63 8.20 6.48 1.72
C GLY A 63 9.43 5.56 1.78
N TYR A 64 9.90 5.09 0.63
CA TYR A 64 11.10 4.26 0.58
C TYR A 64 12.30 5.01 1.19
N GLY A 65 12.99 4.35 2.11
CA GLY A 65 14.11 4.94 2.84
C GLY A 65 13.74 5.95 3.94
N ALA A 66 12.46 6.27 4.15
CA ALA A 66 12.05 7.20 5.21
C ALA A 66 12.15 6.59 6.62
N MET A 67 12.12 5.26 6.72
CA MET A 67 12.24 4.51 7.98
C MET A 67 13.34 3.46 7.86
N PRO A 68 14.15 3.25 8.92
CA PRO A 68 15.14 2.17 8.92
C PRO A 68 14.48 0.80 9.00
N LEU A 69 15.04 -0.18 8.32
CA LEU A 69 14.57 -1.57 8.30
C LEU A 69 15.49 -2.51 9.10
N TYR A 70 16.29 -1.99 10.03
CA TYR A 70 17.15 -2.82 10.88
C TYR A 70 16.33 -3.78 11.73
N GLY A 71 16.66 -5.07 11.68
CA GLY A 71 15.92 -6.12 12.37
C GLY A 71 14.65 -6.58 11.66
N VAL A 72 14.35 -6.03 10.49
CA VAL A 72 13.26 -6.48 9.61
C VAL A 72 13.81 -7.38 8.52
N LYS A 73 13.27 -8.58 8.37
CA LYS A 73 13.67 -9.51 7.30
C LYS A 73 13.23 -8.94 5.94
N ALA A 74 14.18 -8.76 5.06
CA ALA A 74 13.90 -8.29 3.70
C ALA A 74 13.23 -9.37 2.85
N LEU A 75 12.27 -8.96 2.03
CA LEU A 75 11.74 -9.70 0.89
C LEU A 75 12.25 -9.10 -0.43
N GLY A 76 12.38 -7.78 -0.47
CA GLY A 76 12.87 -7.05 -1.63
C GLY A 76 13.41 -5.69 -1.24
N HIS A 77 14.72 -5.61 -0.95
CA HIS A 77 15.36 -4.42 -0.38
C HIS A 77 15.25 -3.16 -1.23
N ASP A 78 15.05 -3.26 -2.56
CA ASP A 78 14.80 -2.09 -3.42
C ASP A 78 13.35 -1.55 -3.33
N LEU A 79 12.45 -2.28 -2.63
CA LEU A 79 11.02 -2.01 -2.56
C LEU A 79 10.52 -1.87 -1.12
N ASP A 80 11.09 -2.67 -0.20
CA ASP A 80 10.58 -2.81 1.15
C ASP A 80 10.48 -1.46 1.86
N SER A 81 9.32 -1.19 2.39
CA SER A 81 9.04 -0.01 3.20
C SER A 81 8.36 -0.42 4.49
N LEU A 82 8.77 0.17 5.61
CA LEU A 82 8.06 0.02 6.88
C LEU A 82 6.73 0.75 6.79
N GLY A 83 5.74 0.20 7.46
CA GLY A 83 4.43 0.81 7.65
C GLY A 83 3.81 0.35 8.96
N TRP A 84 2.64 0.87 9.25
CA TRP A 84 1.84 0.44 10.38
C TRP A 84 0.37 0.71 10.17
N PHE A 85 -0.43 0.07 11.00
CA PHE A 85 -1.88 0.16 11.03
C PHE A 85 -2.31 0.82 12.32
N CYS A 86 -3.31 1.70 12.23
CA CYS A 86 -3.97 2.35 13.34
C CYS A 86 -5.46 2.47 13.03
N ARG A 87 -6.28 2.79 14.03
CA ARG A 87 -7.70 3.09 13.79
C ARG A 87 -7.92 4.53 13.33
N GLU A 88 -7.05 5.45 13.74
CA GLU A 88 -7.12 6.87 13.42
C GLU A 88 -5.76 7.38 12.97
N LEU A 89 -5.76 8.41 12.13
CA LEU A 89 -4.54 9.02 11.63
C LEU A 89 -3.70 9.71 12.72
N ALA A 90 -4.34 10.15 13.81
CA ALA A 90 -3.64 10.71 14.96
C ALA A 90 -2.62 9.74 15.55
N ASP A 91 -2.96 8.44 15.61
CA ASP A 91 -2.06 7.39 16.08
C ASP A 91 -0.89 7.15 15.11
N VAL A 92 -1.11 7.36 13.80
CA VAL A 92 -0.01 7.30 12.82
C VAL A 92 1.03 8.37 13.09
N HIS A 93 0.59 9.59 13.43
CA HIS A 93 1.49 10.68 13.79
C HIS A 93 2.25 10.39 15.08
N LEU A 94 1.55 9.88 16.11
CA LEU A 94 2.15 9.50 17.39
C LEU A 94 3.26 8.47 17.21
N MET A 95 3.00 7.43 16.41
CA MET A 95 3.99 6.40 16.09
C MET A 95 5.19 6.96 15.32
N ARG A 96 4.93 7.85 14.35
CA ARG A 96 6.01 8.50 13.61
C ARG A 96 6.87 9.37 14.53
N ALA A 97 6.26 10.10 15.47
CA ALA A 97 6.97 10.86 16.48
C ALA A 97 7.89 9.98 17.33
N ALA A 98 7.38 8.84 17.79
CA ALA A 98 8.16 7.89 18.59
C ALA A 98 9.34 7.26 17.83
N LEU A 99 9.18 6.99 16.53
CA LEU A 99 10.18 6.28 15.74
C LEU A 99 11.29 7.19 15.19
N VAL A 100 10.97 8.41 14.79
CA VAL A 100 11.92 9.30 14.12
C VAL A 100 12.03 10.69 14.77
N GLY A 101 11.49 10.87 15.96
CA GLY A 101 11.52 12.16 16.66
C GLY A 101 10.75 13.27 15.95
N ALA A 102 9.74 12.91 15.14
CA ALA A 102 8.89 13.90 14.48
C ALA A 102 8.00 14.63 15.50
N PRO A 103 7.47 15.83 15.18
CA PRO A 103 6.46 16.49 16.01
C PRO A 103 5.22 15.62 16.19
N THR A 104 4.66 15.56 17.39
CA THR A 104 3.38 14.89 17.68
C THR A 104 2.19 15.70 17.18
N GLU A 105 2.29 17.03 17.25
CA GLU A 105 1.32 17.94 16.65
C GLU A 105 1.57 18.03 15.15
N VAL A 106 0.50 17.92 14.38
CA VAL A 106 0.56 17.97 12.92
C VAL A 106 -0.35 19.07 12.42
N ASP A 107 0.20 19.91 11.59
CA ASP A 107 -0.60 20.87 10.85
C ASP A 107 -1.64 20.12 10.01
N VAL A 108 -2.91 20.52 10.16
CA VAL A 108 -4.00 19.99 9.33
C VAL A 108 -4.12 20.90 8.10
N VAL A 109 -3.63 20.42 6.96
CA VAL A 109 -3.50 21.22 5.75
C VAL A 109 -4.42 20.72 4.65
N LYS A 110 -5.29 21.59 4.16
CA LYS A 110 -6.17 21.29 3.03
C LYS A 110 -5.34 21.08 1.75
N PRO A 111 -5.45 19.92 1.09
CA PRO A 111 -4.70 19.65 -0.14
C PRO A 111 -5.39 20.15 -1.40
N LYS A 112 -4.61 20.34 -2.44
CA LYS A 112 -5.06 20.20 -3.82
C LYS A 112 -4.89 18.75 -4.25
N ILE A 113 -5.96 18.11 -4.73
CA ILE A 113 -6.06 16.67 -4.95
C ILE A 113 -6.07 16.35 -6.44
N GLY A 114 -5.19 15.46 -6.89
CA GLY A 114 -5.27 14.83 -8.19
C GLY A 114 -6.09 13.54 -8.10
N LEU A 115 -7.28 13.50 -8.70
CA LEU A 115 -8.03 12.26 -8.87
C LEU A 115 -7.35 11.41 -9.93
N CYS A 116 -6.67 10.36 -9.49
CA CYS A 116 -5.81 9.53 -10.33
C CYS A 116 -6.46 8.18 -10.59
N ARG A 117 -7.07 8.02 -11.76
CA ARG A 117 -7.68 6.75 -12.19
C ARG A 117 -6.67 5.76 -12.72
N THR A 118 -5.46 5.73 -12.35
CA THR A 118 -4.38 4.84 -12.83
C THR A 118 -4.70 4.03 -14.10
N HIS A 119 -3.72 3.42 -14.77
CA HIS A 119 -3.97 2.58 -15.95
C HIS A 119 -4.72 1.27 -15.61
N GLU A 120 -4.76 0.93 -14.32
CA GLU A 120 -5.42 -0.25 -13.78
C GLU A 120 -6.88 -0.01 -13.37
N TRP A 121 -7.44 1.19 -13.64
CA TRP A 121 -8.78 1.59 -13.17
C TRP A 121 -9.88 0.56 -13.42
N GLU A 122 -9.85 -0.08 -14.59
CA GLU A 122 -10.84 -1.12 -14.96
C GLU A 122 -10.69 -2.42 -14.13
N GLN A 123 -9.65 -2.55 -13.32
CA GLN A 123 -9.47 -3.66 -12.38
C GLN A 123 -10.10 -3.36 -11.00
N ALA A 124 -10.52 -2.12 -10.77
CA ALA A 124 -11.36 -1.77 -9.63
C ALA A 124 -12.81 -2.17 -9.91
N ASP A 125 -13.44 -2.85 -8.97
CA ASP A 125 -14.88 -3.12 -9.05
C ASP A 125 -15.72 -1.84 -8.85
N ALA A 126 -17.03 -1.97 -9.02
CA ALA A 126 -17.94 -0.84 -8.91
C ALA A 126 -17.89 -0.16 -7.53
N ASP A 127 -17.67 -0.93 -6.45
CA ASP A 127 -17.61 -0.41 -5.09
C ASP A 127 -16.34 0.41 -4.87
N SER A 128 -15.19 -0.08 -5.35
CA SER A 128 -13.93 0.64 -5.24
C SER A 128 -13.92 1.92 -6.10
N GLN A 129 -14.43 1.85 -7.33
CA GLN A 129 -14.59 3.03 -8.18
C GLN A 129 -15.52 4.06 -7.53
N ALA A 130 -16.67 3.62 -7.02
CA ALA A 130 -17.64 4.49 -6.33
C ALA A 130 -17.04 5.13 -5.08
N ALA A 131 -16.26 4.38 -4.27
CA ALA A 131 -15.60 4.89 -3.08
C ALA A 131 -14.64 6.04 -3.41
N VAL A 132 -13.78 5.87 -4.43
CA VAL A 132 -12.84 6.92 -4.85
C VAL A 132 -13.57 8.16 -5.34
N LEU A 133 -14.61 8.00 -6.16
CA LEU A 133 -15.38 9.12 -6.70
C LEU A 133 -16.21 9.83 -5.61
N ALA A 134 -16.78 9.09 -4.66
CA ALA A 134 -17.49 9.65 -3.51
C ALA A 134 -16.54 10.44 -2.60
N ALA A 135 -15.36 9.89 -2.31
CA ALA A 135 -14.33 10.58 -1.55
C ALA A 135 -13.90 11.89 -2.22
N ALA A 136 -13.61 11.86 -3.52
CA ALA A 136 -13.27 13.05 -4.29
C ALA A 136 -14.35 14.13 -4.19
N LYS A 137 -15.62 13.75 -4.38
CA LYS A 137 -16.78 14.64 -4.27
C LYS A 137 -16.94 15.23 -2.86
N SER A 138 -16.78 14.42 -1.81
CA SER A 138 -16.87 14.88 -0.41
C SER A 138 -15.78 15.87 -0.08
N LEU A 139 -14.55 15.62 -0.54
CA LEU A 139 -13.41 16.51 -0.33
C LEU A 139 -13.57 17.83 -1.09
N GLU A 140 -14.10 17.78 -2.32
CA GLU A 140 -14.44 18.98 -3.10
C GLU A 140 -15.53 19.80 -2.42
N ALA A 141 -16.60 19.16 -1.94
CA ALA A 141 -17.65 19.82 -1.18
C ALA A 141 -17.14 20.46 0.13
N ALA A 142 -16.09 19.89 0.73
CA ALA A 142 -15.39 20.45 1.88
C ALA A 142 -14.41 21.58 1.51
N GLY A 143 -14.32 21.93 0.22
CA GLY A 143 -13.55 23.06 -0.30
C GLY A 143 -12.13 22.72 -0.76
N ALA A 144 -11.78 21.45 -0.97
CA ALA A 144 -10.55 21.11 -1.67
C ALA A 144 -10.69 21.38 -3.18
N GLU A 145 -9.59 21.73 -3.83
CA GLU A 145 -9.51 21.70 -5.28
C GLU A 145 -9.24 20.25 -5.72
N VAL A 146 -10.14 19.66 -6.48
CA VAL A 146 -10.01 18.32 -7.06
C VAL A 146 -9.87 18.44 -8.57
N VAL A 147 -8.81 17.87 -9.13
CA VAL A 147 -8.56 17.88 -10.57
C VAL A 147 -8.41 16.45 -11.07
N ASP A 148 -8.98 16.13 -12.21
CA ASP A 148 -8.71 14.87 -12.90
C ASP A 148 -7.24 14.86 -13.37
N LEU A 149 -6.57 13.74 -13.12
CA LEU A 149 -5.15 13.59 -13.42
C LEU A 149 -4.87 12.29 -14.14
N ASP A 150 -4.37 12.42 -15.38
CA ASP A 150 -3.93 11.29 -16.19
C ASP A 150 -2.41 11.10 -16.07
N LEU A 151 -2.01 9.86 -15.84
CA LEU A 151 -0.61 9.47 -15.83
C LEU A 151 -0.15 9.09 -17.25
N PRO A 152 1.08 9.45 -17.66
CA PRO A 152 1.62 9.05 -18.96
C PRO A 152 1.64 7.53 -19.17
N ALA A 153 1.65 7.09 -20.45
CA ALA A 153 1.65 5.67 -20.83
C ALA A 153 2.75 4.82 -20.14
N LEU A 154 3.88 5.41 -19.79
CA LEU A 154 4.91 4.73 -18.99
C LEU A 154 4.35 4.08 -17.72
N PHE A 155 3.40 4.74 -17.05
CA PHE A 155 2.86 4.27 -15.77
C PHE A 155 2.07 2.96 -15.92
N GLY A 156 1.44 2.72 -17.07
CA GLY A 156 0.77 1.45 -17.36
C GLY A 156 1.72 0.24 -17.45
N THR A 157 3.04 0.45 -17.45
CA THR A 157 4.03 -0.64 -17.45
C THR A 157 4.63 -0.89 -16.05
N LEU A 158 4.42 0.02 -15.08
CA LEU A 158 5.14 -0.01 -13.81
C LEU A 158 4.71 -1.14 -12.89
N VAL A 159 3.49 -1.64 -13.02
CA VAL A 159 3.02 -2.83 -12.28
C VAL A 159 3.85 -4.06 -12.65
N GLU A 160 4.10 -4.28 -13.94
CA GLU A 160 4.92 -5.39 -14.41
C GLU A 160 6.40 -5.21 -14.05
N HIS A 161 6.91 -3.99 -14.15
CA HIS A 161 8.27 -3.68 -13.70
C HIS A 161 8.46 -3.93 -12.20
N GLN A 162 7.45 -3.62 -11.38
CA GLN A 162 7.50 -3.93 -9.95
C GLN A 162 7.58 -5.45 -9.69
N LYS A 163 6.83 -6.27 -10.44
CA LYS A 163 6.89 -7.72 -10.32
C LYS A 163 8.29 -8.25 -10.65
N VAL A 164 8.93 -7.72 -11.69
CA VAL A 164 10.31 -8.06 -12.06
C VAL A 164 11.29 -7.73 -10.94
N VAL A 165 11.23 -6.50 -10.40
CA VAL A 165 12.10 -6.07 -9.30
C VAL A 165 11.88 -6.92 -8.06
N MET A 166 10.61 -7.18 -7.69
CA MET A 166 10.26 -7.98 -6.52
C MET A 166 10.78 -9.42 -6.63
N ALA A 167 10.61 -10.06 -7.77
CA ALA A 167 11.06 -11.43 -7.97
C ALA A 167 12.60 -11.53 -7.91
N GLN A 168 13.31 -10.64 -8.60
CA GLN A 168 14.78 -10.60 -8.60
C GLN A 168 15.33 -10.31 -7.22
N ASN A 169 14.73 -9.37 -6.47
CA ASN A 169 15.12 -9.08 -5.10
C ASN A 169 14.87 -10.29 -4.18
N ALA A 170 13.69 -10.92 -4.27
CA ALA A 170 13.37 -12.10 -3.47
C ALA A 170 14.38 -13.25 -3.70
N ALA A 171 14.80 -13.48 -4.94
CA ALA A 171 15.82 -14.48 -5.26
C ALA A 171 17.17 -14.19 -4.61
N ARG A 172 17.51 -12.91 -4.43
CA ARG A 172 18.76 -12.47 -3.79
C ARG A 172 18.65 -12.44 -2.27
N ASP A 173 17.60 -11.82 -1.75
CA ASP A 173 17.44 -11.52 -0.33
C ASP A 173 17.07 -12.76 0.49
N LEU A 174 16.45 -13.78 -0.15
CA LEU A 174 16.10 -15.07 0.43
C LEU A 174 17.00 -16.22 -0.05
N ALA A 175 18.15 -15.91 -0.65
CA ALA A 175 19.06 -16.95 -1.18
C ALA A 175 19.54 -17.93 -0.10
N PHE A 176 19.78 -17.47 1.12
CA PHE A 176 20.18 -18.34 2.23
C PHE A 176 19.07 -19.30 2.60
N GLU A 177 17.85 -18.79 2.82
CA GLU A 177 16.69 -19.62 3.18
C GLU A 177 16.36 -20.62 2.07
N TYR A 178 16.40 -20.19 0.81
CA TYR A 178 16.15 -21.06 -0.33
C TYR A 178 17.16 -22.21 -0.44
N ASN A 179 18.44 -21.94 -0.17
CA ASN A 179 19.47 -22.97 -0.28
C ASN A 179 19.57 -23.89 0.95
N GLN A 180 19.22 -23.39 2.15
CA GLN A 180 19.40 -24.13 3.39
C GLN A 180 18.10 -24.67 4.00
N HIS A 181 16.95 -24.06 3.66
CA HIS A 181 15.67 -24.32 4.33
C HIS A 181 14.49 -24.42 3.35
N ARG A 182 14.75 -24.79 2.09
CA ARG A 182 13.74 -24.82 1.02
C ARG A 182 12.54 -25.71 1.36
N ASP A 183 12.75 -26.80 2.07
CA ASP A 183 11.74 -27.76 2.50
C ASP A 183 10.72 -27.19 3.50
N THR A 184 11.09 -26.12 4.21
CA THR A 184 10.22 -25.41 5.15
C THR A 184 9.57 -24.14 4.57
N MET A 185 9.90 -23.79 3.33
CA MET A 185 9.36 -22.61 2.65
C MET A 185 8.02 -22.91 1.96
N SER A 186 7.17 -21.89 1.88
CA SER A 186 5.91 -22.01 1.14
C SER A 186 6.16 -22.11 -0.37
N LYS A 187 5.26 -22.84 -1.05
CA LYS A 187 5.32 -22.99 -2.52
C LYS A 187 5.30 -21.64 -3.25
N HIS A 188 4.58 -20.66 -2.71
CA HIS A 188 4.47 -19.31 -3.31
C HIS A 188 5.79 -18.55 -3.25
N ILE A 189 6.50 -18.60 -2.13
CA ILE A 189 7.82 -17.96 -1.98
C ILE A 189 8.86 -18.67 -2.85
N ILE A 190 8.85 -20.02 -2.88
CA ILE A 190 9.72 -20.79 -3.77
C ILE A 190 9.49 -20.37 -5.23
N ALA A 191 8.24 -20.31 -5.68
CA ALA A 191 7.91 -19.89 -7.05
C ALA A 191 8.38 -18.47 -7.37
N LEU A 192 8.23 -17.53 -6.43
CA LEU A 192 8.71 -16.16 -6.59
C LEU A 192 10.24 -16.10 -6.73
N ILE A 193 10.97 -16.85 -5.91
CA ILE A 193 12.43 -16.94 -5.97
C ILE A 193 12.87 -17.55 -7.32
N GLU A 194 12.26 -18.65 -7.74
CA GLU A 194 12.57 -19.32 -9.00
C GLU A 194 12.23 -18.46 -10.23
N GLN A 195 11.19 -17.62 -10.14
CA GLN A 195 10.92 -16.58 -11.13
C GLN A 195 12.04 -15.54 -11.16
N GLY A 196 12.48 -15.08 -9.99
CA GLY A 196 13.55 -14.08 -9.86
C GLY A 196 14.89 -14.56 -10.38
N GLN A 197 15.22 -15.84 -10.19
CA GLN A 197 16.44 -16.47 -10.71
C GLN A 197 16.50 -16.48 -12.26
N LYS A 198 15.35 -16.35 -12.94
CA LYS A 198 15.26 -16.27 -14.41
C LYS A 198 15.32 -14.84 -14.95
N VAL A 199 15.26 -13.84 -14.08
CA VAL A 199 15.34 -12.44 -14.49
C VAL A 199 16.79 -12.11 -14.88
N ASP A 200 17.03 -11.81 -16.13
CA ASP A 200 18.33 -11.36 -16.58
C ASP A 200 18.61 -9.90 -16.16
N PHE A 201 19.90 -9.53 -16.20
CA PHE A 201 20.35 -8.20 -15.79
C PHE A 201 19.72 -7.08 -16.62
N SER A 202 19.51 -7.28 -17.93
CA SER A 202 18.95 -6.27 -18.81
C SER A 202 17.48 -6.00 -18.50
N THR A 203 16.70 -7.02 -18.23
CA THR A 203 15.30 -6.94 -17.81
C THR A 203 15.16 -6.20 -16.46
N TYR A 204 16.00 -6.55 -15.48
CA TYR A 204 16.03 -5.84 -14.21
C TYR A 204 16.41 -4.36 -14.37
N GLN A 205 17.46 -4.04 -15.14
CA GLN A 205 17.88 -2.67 -15.39
C GLN A 205 16.81 -1.84 -16.14
N ALA A 206 16.07 -2.46 -17.05
CA ALA A 206 14.94 -1.81 -17.72
C ALA A 206 13.85 -1.41 -16.71
N ALA A 207 13.53 -2.30 -15.75
CA ALA A 207 12.55 -2.03 -14.71
C ALA A 207 12.99 -0.88 -13.76
N ILE A 208 14.25 -0.89 -13.33
CA ILE A 208 14.81 0.21 -12.51
C ILE A 208 14.82 1.53 -13.29
N THR A 209 15.18 1.48 -14.58
CA THR A 209 15.17 2.67 -15.44
C THR A 209 13.77 3.25 -15.60
N ALA A 210 12.75 2.40 -15.76
CA ALA A 210 11.35 2.82 -15.81
C ALA A 210 10.91 3.47 -14.49
N ALA A 211 11.30 2.90 -13.34
CA ALA A 211 11.04 3.49 -12.03
C ALA A 211 11.67 4.89 -11.88
N VAL A 212 12.92 5.07 -12.30
CA VAL A 212 13.59 6.39 -12.27
C VAL A 212 12.86 7.41 -13.12
N LYS A 213 12.41 7.03 -14.33
CA LYS A 213 11.61 7.91 -15.21
C LYS A 213 10.27 8.26 -14.58
N GLY A 214 9.59 7.27 -13.98
CA GLY A 214 8.33 7.46 -13.25
C GLY A 214 8.48 8.44 -12.08
N ARG A 215 9.51 8.29 -11.24
CA ARG A 215 9.81 9.22 -10.13
C ARG A 215 10.02 10.66 -10.59
N ARG A 216 10.75 10.85 -11.69
CA ARG A 216 10.94 12.20 -12.28
C ARG A 216 9.63 12.81 -12.77
N HIS A 217 8.72 11.99 -13.31
CA HIS A 217 7.41 12.47 -13.71
C HIS A 217 6.57 12.85 -12.48
N LEU A 218 6.49 11.98 -11.47
CA LEU A 218 5.76 12.27 -10.23
C LEU A 218 6.26 13.54 -9.53
N HIS A 219 7.56 13.81 -9.57
CA HIS A 219 8.09 15.06 -9.03
C HIS A 219 7.46 16.30 -9.68
N ARG A 220 7.17 16.26 -10.99
CA ARG A 220 6.46 17.35 -11.69
C ARG A 220 4.98 17.37 -11.33
N THR A 221 4.34 16.20 -11.30
CA THR A 221 2.92 16.05 -10.90
C THR A 221 2.68 16.64 -9.51
N PHE A 222 3.56 16.35 -8.55
CA PHE A 222 3.47 16.93 -7.20
C PHE A 222 3.93 18.41 -7.09
N GLY A 223 4.29 19.03 -8.20
CA GLY A 223 4.37 20.48 -8.36
C GLY A 223 3.01 21.12 -8.67
N GLU A 224 2.05 20.34 -9.14
CA GLU A 224 0.71 20.80 -9.54
C GLU A 224 -0.38 20.40 -8.54
N VAL A 225 -0.21 19.28 -7.83
CA VAL A 225 -1.13 18.76 -6.80
C VAL A 225 -0.35 18.33 -5.56
N ASP A 226 -1.03 18.26 -4.42
CA ASP A 226 -0.41 17.88 -3.14
C ASP A 226 -0.53 16.39 -2.85
N VAL A 227 -1.62 15.76 -3.26
CA VAL A 227 -1.98 14.36 -3.00
C VAL A 227 -2.63 13.75 -4.25
N LEU A 228 -2.29 12.51 -4.57
CA LEU A 228 -3.06 11.73 -5.52
C LEU A 228 -4.06 10.85 -4.75
N LEU A 229 -5.30 10.79 -5.23
CA LEU A 229 -6.36 9.93 -4.70
C LEU A 229 -6.66 8.82 -5.71
N CYS A 230 -6.57 7.57 -5.28
CA CYS A 230 -6.78 6.39 -6.12
C CYS A 230 -7.31 5.20 -5.30
N PRO A 231 -7.69 4.05 -5.94
CA PRO A 231 -8.10 2.87 -5.22
C PRO A 231 -7.00 2.31 -4.31
N SER A 232 -7.37 1.82 -3.11
CA SER A 232 -6.46 1.07 -2.22
C SER A 232 -6.37 -0.41 -2.60
N ALA A 233 -7.46 -0.98 -3.09
CA ALA A 233 -7.61 -2.38 -3.48
C ALA A 233 -8.67 -2.50 -4.58
N PRO A 234 -8.77 -3.65 -5.29
CA PRO A 234 -9.77 -3.82 -6.35
C PRO A 234 -11.23 -3.67 -5.90
N GLY A 235 -11.53 -3.88 -4.65
CA GLY A 235 -12.87 -3.81 -4.07
C GLY A 235 -12.87 -4.26 -2.62
N GLU A 236 -13.96 -4.91 -2.19
CA GLU A 236 -14.07 -5.56 -0.88
C GLU A 236 -13.09 -6.73 -0.74
N ALA A 237 -12.86 -7.15 0.50
CA ALA A 237 -12.04 -8.33 0.80
C ALA A 237 -12.60 -9.58 0.10
N PRO A 238 -11.79 -10.35 -0.65
CA PRO A 238 -12.22 -11.60 -1.27
C PRO A 238 -12.72 -12.63 -0.25
N LYS A 239 -13.76 -13.37 -0.64
CA LYS A 239 -14.27 -14.50 0.14
C LYS A 239 -13.32 -15.70 0.04
N GLY A 240 -13.11 -16.38 1.16
CA GLY A 240 -12.26 -17.56 1.27
C GLY A 240 -10.86 -17.21 1.76
N LEU A 241 -10.45 -17.86 2.84
CA LEU A 241 -9.11 -17.65 3.42
C LEU A 241 -8.01 -18.23 2.52
N GLU A 242 -8.35 -19.23 1.70
CA GLU A 242 -7.46 -19.85 0.71
C GLU A 242 -7.28 -19.03 -0.57
N ALA A 243 -8.13 -18.01 -0.79
CA ALA A 243 -8.03 -17.11 -1.93
C ALA A 243 -6.77 -16.22 -1.91
N GLY A 244 -5.96 -16.36 -0.85
CA GLY A 244 -4.74 -15.58 -0.65
C GLY A 244 -5.04 -14.20 -0.06
N THR A 245 -4.18 -13.25 -0.37
CA THR A 245 -4.22 -11.91 0.24
C THR A 245 -4.87 -10.84 -0.66
N GLY A 246 -5.48 -11.23 -1.76
CA GLY A 246 -6.02 -10.33 -2.77
C GLY A 246 -4.95 -9.75 -3.71
N ASP A 247 -5.34 -9.01 -4.74
CA ASP A 247 -4.41 -8.43 -5.72
C ASP A 247 -3.89 -7.05 -5.25
N PRO A 248 -2.57 -6.82 -5.19
CA PRO A 248 -1.97 -5.54 -4.88
C PRO A 248 -1.84 -4.60 -6.09
N VAL A 249 -2.59 -4.77 -7.14
CA VAL A 249 -2.45 -4.06 -8.41
C VAL A 249 -2.36 -2.54 -8.25
N PHE A 250 -3.21 -1.94 -7.38
CA PHE A 250 -3.23 -0.50 -7.10
C PHE A 250 -2.10 0.00 -6.19
N ASN A 251 -1.26 -0.91 -5.68
CA ASN A 251 -0.18 -0.55 -4.74
C ASN A 251 1.21 -0.75 -5.34
N ARG A 252 1.36 -1.69 -6.30
CA ARG A 252 2.64 -2.10 -6.86
C ARG A 252 3.44 -0.94 -7.45
N MET A 253 2.78 -0.14 -8.26
CA MET A 253 3.40 1.02 -8.90
C MET A 253 3.94 2.01 -7.88
N TRP A 254 3.15 2.39 -6.87
CA TRP A 254 3.54 3.33 -5.84
C TRP A 254 4.68 2.80 -4.97
N THR A 255 4.71 1.48 -4.73
CA THR A 255 5.82 0.83 -4.03
C THR A 255 7.10 0.89 -4.84
N LEU A 256 7.05 0.59 -6.15
CA LEU A 256 8.20 0.71 -7.06
C LEU A 256 8.73 2.15 -7.14
N LEU A 257 7.84 3.12 -7.13
CA LEU A 257 8.19 4.53 -7.16
C LEU A 257 8.65 5.07 -5.80
N GLY A 258 8.47 4.29 -4.73
CA GLY A 258 8.89 4.64 -3.38
C GLY A 258 8.00 5.67 -2.68
N SER A 259 6.87 6.05 -3.26
CA SER A 259 5.94 7.06 -2.72
C SER A 259 5.37 6.65 -1.37
N PRO A 260 5.27 7.55 -0.38
CA PRO A 260 4.48 7.29 0.82
C PRO A 260 3.00 7.18 0.46
N CYS A 261 2.29 6.27 1.13
CA CYS A 261 0.87 6.02 0.88
C CYS A 261 0.10 5.88 2.19
N VAL A 262 -1.15 6.31 2.18
CA VAL A 262 -2.08 6.12 3.30
C VAL A 262 -3.37 5.52 2.78
N ASN A 263 -3.84 4.42 3.37
CA ASN A 263 -5.21 3.97 3.24
C ASN A 263 -6.09 4.77 4.18
N LEU A 264 -7.12 5.42 3.65
CA LEU A 264 -8.17 6.10 4.39
C LEU A 264 -9.44 5.24 4.32
N PRO A 265 -9.91 4.68 5.46
CA PRO A 265 -11.18 3.96 5.52
C PRO A 265 -12.35 4.96 5.48
N GLY A 266 -13.58 4.46 5.34
CA GLY A 266 -14.79 5.29 5.41
C GLY A 266 -15.88 4.86 4.44
N HIS A 267 -15.58 3.94 3.53
CA HIS A 267 -16.56 3.41 2.59
C HIS A 267 -16.88 1.95 2.88
N THR A 268 -18.08 1.53 2.53
CA THR A 268 -18.57 0.15 2.65
C THR A 268 -19.11 -0.28 1.30
N GLY A 269 -18.72 -1.47 0.85
CA GLY A 269 -19.19 -2.03 -0.41
C GLY A 269 -20.55 -2.71 -0.30
N ALA A 270 -21.00 -3.31 -1.39
CA ALA A 270 -22.33 -3.89 -1.53
C ALA A 270 -22.57 -5.10 -0.60
N ASN A 271 -21.52 -5.81 -0.17
CA ASN A 271 -21.62 -6.94 0.76
C ASN A 271 -21.40 -6.52 2.24
N GLY A 272 -21.31 -5.23 2.51
CA GLY A 272 -21.12 -4.69 3.87
C GLY A 272 -19.70 -4.73 4.39
N LEU A 273 -18.70 -4.99 3.53
CA LEU A 273 -17.31 -5.00 3.90
C LEU A 273 -16.62 -3.65 3.61
N PRO A 274 -15.52 -3.34 4.31
CA PRO A 274 -14.80 -2.09 4.09
C PRO A 274 -14.22 -1.99 2.68
N VAL A 275 -14.25 -0.76 2.14
CA VAL A 275 -13.55 -0.34 0.92
C VAL A 275 -12.76 0.93 1.24
N GLY A 276 -11.45 0.87 1.05
CA GLY A 276 -10.55 1.99 1.33
C GLY A 276 -10.19 2.80 0.09
N VAL A 277 -9.87 4.07 0.30
CA VAL A 277 -9.25 4.93 -0.73
C VAL A 277 -7.81 5.24 -0.36
N GLN A 278 -6.94 5.29 -1.37
CA GLN A 278 -5.51 5.50 -1.17
C GLN A 278 -5.13 6.95 -1.48
N ALA A 279 -4.51 7.60 -0.50
CA ALA A 279 -3.81 8.86 -0.67
C ALA A 279 -2.31 8.58 -0.92
N VAL A 280 -1.76 9.13 -2.00
CA VAL A 280 -0.35 8.96 -2.38
C VAL A 280 0.35 10.32 -2.34
N GLY A 281 1.51 10.37 -1.71
CA GLY A 281 2.35 11.57 -1.59
C GLY A 281 3.65 11.50 -2.39
N ALA A 282 4.31 12.64 -2.51
CA ALA A 282 5.62 12.72 -3.11
C ALA A 282 6.67 11.95 -2.29
N LEU A 283 7.62 11.34 -2.97
CA LEU A 283 8.74 10.66 -2.34
C LEU A 283 9.49 11.60 -1.39
N GLY A 284 9.73 11.16 -0.15
CA GLY A 284 10.40 11.93 0.90
C GLY A 284 9.54 13.04 1.53
N GLN A 285 8.23 13.10 1.21
CA GLN A 285 7.31 14.10 1.75
C GLN A 285 6.26 13.47 2.69
N ASP A 286 6.66 12.49 3.48
CA ASP A 286 5.77 11.75 4.39
C ASP A 286 5.00 12.66 5.35
N ALA A 287 5.69 13.63 5.95
CA ALA A 287 5.05 14.58 6.85
C ALA A 287 3.95 15.42 6.16
N LYS A 288 4.22 15.85 4.93
CA LYS A 288 3.27 16.64 4.13
C LYS A 288 2.05 15.78 3.77
N LEU A 289 2.25 14.53 3.31
CA LEU A 289 1.15 13.61 3.03
C LEU A 289 0.27 13.40 4.27
N LEU A 290 0.88 13.11 5.42
CA LEU A 290 0.15 12.86 6.66
C LEU A 290 -0.64 14.11 7.12
N ALA A 291 -0.09 15.33 6.97
CA ALA A 291 -0.80 16.58 7.26
C ALA A 291 -2.05 16.76 6.37
N HIS A 292 -1.94 16.39 5.10
CA HIS A 292 -3.07 16.41 4.17
C HIS A 292 -4.09 15.32 4.50
N CYS A 293 -3.64 14.09 4.82
CA CYS A 293 -4.52 13.01 5.23
C CYS A 293 -5.29 13.34 6.52
N ALA A 294 -4.69 14.07 7.47
CA ALA A 294 -5.38 14.52 8.67
C ALA A 294 -6.55 15.48 8.37
N TRP A 295 -6.43 16.25 7.28
CA TRP A 295 -7.54 17.05 6.79
C TRP A 295 -8.60 16.19 6.08
N MET A 296 -8.16 15.20 5.29
CA MET A 296 -9.02 14.35 4.45
C MET A 296 -9.84 13.37 5.29
N GLU A 297 -9.23 12.69 6.28
CA GLU A 297 -9.86 11.63 7.10
C GLU A 297 -11.21 12.07 7.69
N ARG A 298 -11.32 13.29 8.17
CA ARG A 298 -12.55 13.83 8.78
C ARG A 298 -13.65 14.19 7.76
N ARG A 299 -13.41 13.95 6.47
CA ARG A 299 -14.25 14.43 5.37
C ARG A 299 -14.54 13.38 4.32
N ILE A 300 -13.94 12.21 4.41
CA ILE A 300 -14.10 11.06 3.51
C ILE A 300 -15.21 10.20 4.05
N GLY A 301 -16.14 10.26 4.51
CA GLY A 301 -17.13 9.27 4.95
C GLY A 301 -18.42 9.91 5.49
#